data_7c3732811511af10045e519fa8346e45
#
_entry.id   7c3732811511af10045e519fa8346e45
#
_cell.length_a   1.000
_cell.length_b   1.000
_cell.length_c   1.000
_cell.angle_alpha   90.00
_cell.angle_beta   90.00
_cell.angle_gamma   90.00
#
_symmetry.space_group_name_H-M   'P 1'
#
loop_
_entity.id
_entity.type
_entity.pdbx_description
1 polymer ?
#
loop_
_entity_poly.entity_id
_entity_poly.type
_entity_poly.pdbx_seq_one_letter_code
_entity_poly.pdbx_strand_id
1 'polypeptide(L)'
;MALYLEHFGLQEPPFRITPHPDFFFDGADRGATLDGLQYAILHDEGIVKVSGEIGSGKTTLCRVLMERLPPEVETVFLANPSYSRTEILHAIAEELGRPAASDPAASALRDLQLLLIELYGNGRRVVVMIDEAHAMPEDTLEQVRLLSNLESSRHKLLQIVLFGQPELDTALDKPSMRQLKDRITHNFRTRPLTADETGSYIAFRMRAAGYKGREVFTTAAISAIARASSGLTRRINVLCDKSLLAAFAANTHAVTPRQVRAAIADSDFAPVPGSRPRISLLLAAGALLASGAIAGAGFFYWLEPGKVAPSVAARVVPPTAPPVAPAAPAQAAAPMPATESGNPRAPDVAVPVSPAQIGEKATAPLLAPEQLRRLEGYAAGRNPLLRERIAGARQQLETQPDTDYSIELFIAENSDAARAERFLVRARELVPLSEIYVIPVATGSRYFLRVAYGMYPSKEAAAEAAKRLPPKYQNAFRFELRTVAELRAAI
;
A
#
# COMPACT_ATOMS: atom_id res chain seq x y z
N MET A 1 -4.09 4.34 21.73
CA MET A 1 -5.54 4.58 21.97
C MET A 1 -5.92 5.86 21.23
N ALA A 2 -7.04 5.92 20.51
CA ALA A 2 -7.42 7.17 19.85
C ALA A 2 -7.86 8.18 20.92
N LEU A 3 -7.27 9.38 20.88
CA LEU A 3 -7.42 10.41 21.91
C LEU A 3 -8.88 10.91 22.10
N TYR A 4 -9.72 10.74 21.09
CA TYR A 4 -11.09 11.26 21.04
C TYR A 4 -12.16 10.29 21.56
N LEU A 5 -11.80 9.04 21.96
CA LEU A 5 -12.79 8.02 22.31
C LEU A 5 -13.66 8.45 23.49
N GLU A 6 -13.06 8.87 24.59
CA GLU A 6 -13.77 9.32 25.78
C GLU A 6 -14.61 10.58 25.49
N HIS A 7 -14.06 11.51 24.69
CA HIS A 7 -14.75 12.74 24.32
C HIS A 7 -16.07 12.49 23.59
N PHE A 8 -16.12 11.47 22.72
CA PHE A 8 -17.33 11.10 22.00
C PHE A 8 -18.11 9.92 22.64
N GLY A 9 -17.63 9.36 23.75
CA GLY A 9 -18.25 8.20 24.38
C GLY A 9 -18.22 6.94 23.53
N LEU A 10 -17.10 6.73 22.78
CA LEU A 10 -16.84 5.59 21.94
C LEU A 10 -16.09 4.50 22.69
N GLN A 11 -16.44 3.25 22.44
CA GLN A 11 -15.73 2.08 23.01
C GLN A 11 -14.45 1.76 22.25
N GLU A 12 -14.47 1.98 20.93
CA GLU A 12 -13.34 1.74 20.04
C GLU A 12 -13.34 2.72 18.85
N PRO A 13 -12.22 2.84 18.10
CA PRO A 13 -12.16 3.73 16.95
C PRO A 13 -13.11 3.29 15.84
N PRO A 14 -14.11 4.14 15.45
CA PRO A 14 -15.11 3.76 14.47
C PRO A 14 -14.59 3.64 13.04
N PHE A 15 -13.49 4.34 12.71
CA PHE A 15 -13.00 4.49 11.34
C PHE A 15 -11.63 3.84 11.12
N ARG A 16 -11.41 2.64 11.72
CA ARG A 16 -10.21 1.85 11.48
C ARG A 16 -10.07 1.50 9.99
N ILE A 17 -8.85 1.54 9.48
CA ILE A 17 -8.52 1.12 8.11
C ILE A 17 -8.47 -0.40 8.01
N THR A 18 -8.02 -1.08 9.07
CA THR A 18 -7.95 -2.55 9.10
C THR A 18 -9.35 -3.13 8.96
N PRO A 19 -9.57 -4.04 7.99
CA PRO A 19 -10.85 -4.71 7.83
C PRO A 19 -11.25 -5.49 9.09
N HIS A 20 -12.47 -5.28 9.56
CA HIS A 20 -13.06 -6.02 10.69
C HIS A 20 -14.50 -6.36 10.36
N PRO A 21 -14.94 -7.61 10.52
CA PRO A 21 -16.29 -8.05 10.16
C PRO A 21 -17.41 -7.30 10.87
N ASP A 22 -17.26 -6.99 12.16
CA ASP A 22 -18.28 -6.23 12.94
C ASP A 22 -18.56 -4.83 12.39
N PHE A 23 -17.65 -4.32 11.56
CA PHE A 23 -17.78 -3.04 10.90
C PHE A 23 -18.18 -3.17 9.42
N PHE A 24 -18.69 -4.32 9.02
CA PHE A 24 -19.20 -4.51 7.66
C PHE A 24 -20.53 -3.80 7.47
N PHE A 25 -20.55 -2.85 6.56
CA PHE A 25 -21.75 -2.13 6.16
C PHE A 25 -22.42 -2.85 4.99
N ASP A 26 -23.59 -3.42 5.22
CA ASP A 26 -24.38 -4.20 4.27
C ASP A 26 -25.15 -3.35 3.24
N GLY A 27 -25.25 -2.04 3.46
CA GLY A 27 -25.84 -1.10 2.51
C GLY A 27 -25.04 -0.96 1.20
N ALA A 28 -25.57 -0.23 0.26
CA ALA A 28 -24.98 0.05 -1.06
C ALA A 28 -24.69 -1.25 -1.85
N ASP A 29 -25.65 -2.15 -1.88
CA ASP A 29 -25.62 -3.45 -2.55
C ASP A 29 -24.57 -4.45 -2.01
N ARG A 30 -23.86 -4.11 -0.90
CA ARG A 30 -22.81 -4.98 -0.36
C ARG A 30 -23.38 -6.24 0.29
N GLY A 31 -24.50 -6.14 0.99
CA GLY A 31 -25.23 -7.30 1.53
C GLY A 31 -25.67 -8.24 0.40
N ALA A 32 -26.35 -7.71 -0.60
CA ALA A 32 -26.77 -8.47 -1.77
C ALA A 32 -25.59 -9.09 -2.54
N THR A 33 -24.48 -8.38 -2.65
CA THR A 33 -23.23 -8.90 -3.24
C THR A 33 -22.69 -10.07 -2.42
N LEU A 34 -22.70 -9.97 -1.10
CA LEU A 34 -22.23 -11.00 -0.19
C LEU A 34 -23.10 -12.27 -0.29
N ASP A 35 -24.42 -12.09 -0.29
CA ASP A 35 -25.38 -13.20 -0.43
C ASP A 35 -25.25 -13.87 -1.80
N GLY A 36 -25.08 -13.09 -2.87
CA GLY A 36 -24.82 -13.59 -4.21
C GLY A 36 -23.49 -14.36 -4.33
N LEU A 37 -22.43 -13.89 -3.66
CA LEU A 37 -21.15 -14.57 -3.57
C LEU A 37 -21.27 -15.90 -2.83
N GLN A 38 -21.93 -15.90 -1.69
CA GLN A 38 -22.18 -17.11 -0.91
C GLN A 38 -22.97 -18.15 -1.74
N TYR A 39 -24.03 -17.71 -2.44
CA TYR A 39 -24.81 -18.56 -3.31
C TYR A 39 -23.94 -19.16 -4.44
N ALA A 40 -23.17 -18.32 -5.15
CA ALA A 40 -22.32 -18.77 -6.24
C ALA A 40 -21.26 -19.78 -5.78
N ILE A 41 -20.70 -19.59 -4.59
CA ILE A 41 -19.71 -20.52 -4.01
C ILE A 41 -20.33 -21.87 -3.64
N LEU A 42 -21.55 -21.87 -3.11
CA LEU A 42 -22.17 -23.08 -2.59
C LEU A 42 -22.92 -23.90 -3.65
N HIS A 43 -23.40 -23.26 -4.72
CA HIS A 43 -24.33 -23.90 -5.65
C HIS A 43 -23.82 -23.94 -7.09
N ASP A 44 -22.90 -23.03 -7.46
CA ASP A 44 -22.41 -22.95 -8.82
C ASP A 44 -20.98 -23.49 -8.96
N GLU A 45 -20.58 -23.71 -10.19
CA GLU A 45 -19.23 -24.14 -10.56
C GLU A 45 -18.57 -23.04 -11.42
N GLY A 46 -17.25 -22.92 -11.30
CA GLY A 46 -16.47 -21.97 -12.09
C GLY A 46 -15.73 -20.96 -11.21
N ILE A 47 -15.25 -19.89 -11.84
CA ILE A 47 -14.52 -18.84 -11.17
C ILE A 47 -15.47 -17.67 -10.91
N VAL A 48 -15.46 -17.18 -9.68
CA VAL A 48 -16.18 -15.97 -9.28
C VAL A 48 -15.20 -14.80 -9.26
N LYS A 49 -15.59 -13.66 -9.83
CA LYS A 49 -14.76 -12.45 -9.80
C LYS A 49 -15.49 -11.33 -9.08
N VAL A 50 -14.73 -10.62 -8.23
CA VAL A 50 -15.17 -9.41 -7.53
C VAL A 50 -14.22 -8.28 -7.89
N SER A 51 -14.70 -7.29 -8.65
CA SER A 51 -13.90 -6.13 -9.02
C SER A 51 -14.38 -4.84 -8.35
N GLY A 52 -13.48 -3.87 -8.19
CA GLY A 52 -13.80 -2.56 -7.64
C GLY A 52 -12.57 -1.73 -7.33
N GLU A 53 -12.75 -0.43 -7.19
CA GLU A 53 -11.69 0.54 -6.93
C GLU A 53 -10.92 0.28 -5.63
N ILE A 54 -9.71 0.81 -5.53
CA ILE A 54 -8.92 0.81 -4.29
C ILE A 54 -9.73 1.44 -3.16
N GLY A 55 -9.87 0.72 -2.05
CA GLY A 55 -10.61 1.23 -0.90
C GLY A 55 -12.13 1.17 -1.03
N SER A 56 -12.69 0.40 -1.97
CA SER A 56 -14.13 0.12 -2.08
C SER A 56 -14.64 -0.90 -1.05
N GLY A 57 -13.74 -1.60 -0.33
CA GLY A 57 -14.09 -2.57 0.71
C GLY A 57 -14.04 -4.03 0.30
N LYS A 58 -13.39 -4.38 -0.82
CA LYS A 58 -13.22 -5.76 -1.30
C LYS A 58 -12.64 -6.72 -0.25
N THR A 59 -11.54 -6.34 0.38
CA THR A 59 -10.89 -7.16 1.41
C THR A 59 -11.79 -7.36 2.64
N THR A 60 -12.60 -6.36 3.01
CA THR A 60 -13.60 -6.52 4.08
C THR A 60 -14.69 -7.50 3.66
N LEU A 61 -15.20 -7.37 2.43
CA LEU A 61 -16.18 -8.30 1.86
C LEU A 61 -15.65 -9.74 1.84
N CYS A 62 -14.39 -9.93 1.44
CA CYS A 62 -13.72 -11.23 1.43
C CYS A 62 -13.68 -11.84 2.84
N ARG A 63 -13.27 -11.09 3.86
CA ARG A 63 -13.20 -11.59 5.25
C ARG A 63 -14.56 -11.96 5.82
N VAL A 64 -15.57 -11.12 5.58
CA VAL A 64 -16.94 -11.40 6.02
C VAL A 64 -17.51 -12.62 5.29
N LEU A 65 -17.18 -12.79 4.01
CA LEU A 65 -17.55 -13.98 3.24
C LEU A 65 -16.97 -15.25 3.87
N MET A 66 -15.67 -15.25 4.22
CA MET A 66 -15.03 -16.39 4.89
C MET A 66 -15.71 -16.76 6.21
N GLU A 67 -16.16 -15.77 7.00
CA GLU A 67 -16.86 -16.04 8.27
C GLU A 67 -18.31 -16.53 8.08
N ARG A 68 -18.95 -16.20 6.94
CA ARG A 68 -20.33 -16.61 6.65
C ARG A 68 -20.43 -17.95 5.94
N LEU A 69 -19.33 -18.45 5.39
CA LEU A 69 -19.34 -19.77 4.76
C LEU A 69 -19.55 -20.87 5.81
N PRO A 70 -20.30 -21.92 5.48
CA PRO A 70 -20.57 -23.02 6.41
C PRO A 70 -19.29 -23.81 6.73
N PRO A 71 -19.22 -24.50 7.89
CA PRO A 71 -18.01 -25.17 8.37
C PRO A 71 -17.54 -26.34 7.50
N GLU A 72 -18.38 -26.81 6.57
CA GLU A 72 -18.02 -27.82 5.57
C GLU A 72 -17.15 -27.25 4.44
N VAL A 73 -17.01 -25.91 4.38
CA VAL A 73 -16.22 -25.23 3.37
C VAL A 73 -14.86 -24.85 3.96
N GLU A 74 -13.81 -25.49 3.46
CA GLU A 74 -12.43 -25.10 3.74
C GLU A 74 -12.06 -23.86 2.93
N THR A 75 -11.70 -22.80 3.62
CA THR A 75 -11.33 -21.53 2.99
C THR A 75 -9.81 -21.34 2.99
N VAL A 76 -9.25 -21.14 1.81
CA VAL A 76 -7.86 -20.77 1.59
C VAL A 76 -7.81 -19.31 1.21
N PHE A 77 -7.06 -18.48 1.96
CA PHE A 77 -6.95 -17.06 1.69
C PHE A 77 -5.53 -16.68 1.24
N LEU A 78 -5.39 -16.31 -0.02
CA LEU A 78 -4.14 -15.87 -0.61
C LEU A 78 -4.12 -14.34 -0.68
N ALA A 79 -3.40 -13.73 0.27
CA ALA A 79 -3.26 -12.26 0.37
C ALA A 79 -2.13 -11.70 -0.51
N ASN A 80 -1.18 -12.54 -0.93
CA ASN A 80 -0.05 -12.13 -1.75
C ASN A 80 -0.29 -12.47 -3.22
N PRO A 81 -0.40 -11.50 -4.13
CA PRO A 81 -0.61 -11.79 -5.55
C PRO A 81 0.67 -12.20 -6.29
N SER A 82 1.85 -12.05 -5.68
CA SER A 82 3.14 -12.23 -6.35
C SER A 82 3.64 -13.68 -6.41
N TYR A 83 2.76 -14.66 -6.24
CA TYR A 83 3.11 -16.06 -6.38
C TYR A 83 3.47 -16.42 -7.82
N SER A 84 4.52 -17.23 -8.00
CA SER A 84 4.79 -17.94 -9.25
C SER A 84 3.80 -19.11 -9.44
N ARG A 85 3.82 -19.73 -10.63
CA ARG A 85 2.97 -20.90 -10.96
C ARG A 85 3.07 -22.03 -9.94
N THR A 86 4.26 -22.29 -9.42
CA THR A 86 4.50 -23.39 -8.47
C THR A 86 4.20 -22.95 -7.04
N GLU A 87 4.58 -21.74 -6.67
CA GLU A 87 4.35 -21.23 -5.32
C GLU A 87 2.86 -21.15 -4.95
N ILE A 88 1.98 -20.82 -5.90
CA ILE A 88 0.54 -20.79 -5.62
C ILE A 88 -0.01 -22.18 -5.26
N LEU A 89 0.50 -23.26 -5.88
CA LEU A 89 0.10 -24.63 -5.56
C LEU A 89 0.53 -25.02 -4.15
N HIS A 90 1.77 -24.68 -3.80
CA HIS A 90 2.32 -24.92 -2.46
C HIS A 90 1.58 -24.12 -1.40
N ALA A 91 1.31 -22.83 -1.66
CA ALA A 91 0.56 -21.99 -0.74
C ALA A 91 -0.85 -22.53 -0.47
N ILE A 92 -1.56 -23.03 -1.49
CA ILE A 92 -2.87 -23.65 -1.31
C ILE A 92 -2.75 -24.94 -0.48
N ALA A 93 -1.77 -25.80 -0.76
CA ALA A 93 -1.57 -27.04 -0.03
C ALA A 93 -1.17 -26.79 1.44
N GLU A 94 -0.33 -25.77 1.69
CA GLU A 94 0.10 -25.37 3.03
C GLU A 94 -1.08 -24.86 3.87
N GLU A 95 -1.92 -23.99 3.30
CA GLU A 95 -3.14 -23.49 3.96
C GLU A 95 -4.15 -24.62 4.27
N LEU A 96 -4.16 -25.68 3.45
CA LEU A 96 -4.96 -26.88 3.70
C LEU A 96 -4.28 -27.88 4.68
N GLY A 97 -3.18 -27.47 5.34
CA GLY A 97 -2.49 -28.24 6.37
C GLY A 97 -1.57 -29.34 5.84
N ARG A 98 -1.29 -29.36 4.55
CA ARG A 98 -0.33 -30.28 3.97
C ARG A 98 0.88 -29.53 3.41
N PRO A 99 2.02 -29.48 4.16
CA PRO A 99 3.21 -28.79 3.68
C PRO A 99 3.71 -29.42 2.38
N ALA A 100 4.19 -28.58 1.48
CA ALA A 100 4.78 -29.02 0.21
C ALA A 100 5.91 -30.01 0.47
N ALA A 101 5.83 -31.19 -0.12
CA ALA A 101 7.00 -32.06 -0.25
C ALA A 101 8.06 -31.34 -1.08
N SER A 102 9.33 -31.56 -0.77
CA SER A 102 10.50 -30.87 -1.37
C SER A 102 10.72 -31.23 -2.86
N ASP A 103 9.70 -31.58 -3.58
CA ASP A 103 9.74 -32.22 -4.90
C ASP A 103 9.31 -31.27 -6.04
N PRO A 104 9.77 -31.50 -7.28
CA PRO A 104 9.67 -30.55 -8.39
C PRO A 104 8.22 -30.23 -8.78
N ALA A 105 8.02 -29.07 -9.40
CA ALA A 105 6.77 -28.46 -9.80
C ALA A 105 5.76 -29.39 -10.51
N ALA A 106 6.21 -30.47 -11.11
CA ALA A 106 5.35 -31.45 -11.81
C ALA A 106 4.54 -32.32 -10.84
N SER A 107 5.00 -32.54 -9.60
CA SER A 107 4.27 -33.31 -8.58
C SER A 107 3.26 -32.44 -7.83
N ALA A 108 3.54 -31.15 -7.65
CA ALA A 108 2.74 -30.23 -6.82
C ALA A 108 1.26 -30.15 -7.23
N LEU A 109 0.97 -30.11 -8.54
CA LEU A 109 -0.41 -30.06 -9.03
C LEU A 109 -1.15 -31.40 -8.76
N ARG A 110 -0.44 -32.53 -8.95
CA ARG A 110 -0.98 -33.87 -8.71
C ARG A 110 -1.23 -34.09 -7.21
N ASP A 111 -0.29 -33.68 -6.37
CA ASP A 111 -0.38 -33.83 -4.92
C ASP A 111 -1.53 -32.98 -4.36
N LEU A 112 -1.69 -31.75 -4.88
CA LEU A 112 -2.84 -30.92 -4.57
C LEU A 112 -4.14 -31.55 -5.03
N GLN A 113 -4.19 -32.14 -6.24
CA GLN A 113 -5.39 -32.83 -6.73
C GLN A 113 -5.77 -34.02 -5.83
N LEU A 114 -4.81 -34.82 -5.37
CA LEU A 114 -5.05 -35.94 -4.47
C LEU A 114 -5.58 -35.45 -3.11
N LEU A 115 -5.03 -34.37 -2.57
CA LEU A 115 -5.52 -33.74 -1.35
C LEU A 115 -6.96 -33.25 -1.49
N LEU A 116 -7.30 -32.59 -2.61
CA LEU A 116 -8.65 -32.11 -2.87
C LEU A 116 -9.65 -33.26 -3.03
N ILE A 117 -9.25 -34.39 -3.63
CA ILE A 117 -10.08 -35.60 -3.73
C ILE A 117 -10.33 -36.18 -2.34
N GLU A 118 -9.30 -36.23 -1.48
CA GLU A 118 -9.43 -36.70 -0.10
C GLU A 118 -10.39 -35.81 0.71
N LEU A 119 -10.24 -34.48 0.65
CA LEU A 119 -11.13 -33.55 1.32
C LEU A 119 -12.56 -33.68 0.83
N TYR A 120 -12.75 -33.76 -0.48
CA TYR A 120 -14.08 -33.96 -1.07
C TYR A 120 -14.73 -35.29 -0.64
N GLY A 121 -13.94 -36.38 -0.58
CA GLY A 121 -14.39 -37.68 -0.06
C GLY A 121 -14.86 -37.62 1.41
N ASN A 122 -14.31 -36.68 2.19
CA ASN A 122 -14.70 -36.39 3.57
C ASN A 122 -15.85 -35.36 3.68
N GLY A 123 -16.52 -35.03 2.56
CA GLY A 123 -17.60 -34.05 2.52
C GLY A 123 -17.17 -32.58 2.63
N ARG A 124 -15.86 -32.28 2.54
CA ARG A 124 -15.32 -30.93 2.60
C ARG A 124 -15.21 -30.33 1.19
N ARG A 125 -15.64 -29.09 1.04
CA ARG A 125 -15.43 -28.30 -0.18
C ARG A 125 -14.30 -27.30 0.04
N VAL A 126 -13.50 -27.08 -0.98
CA VAL A 126 -12.39 -26.11 -0.88
C VAL A 126 -12.68 -24.88 -1.72
N VAL A 127 -12.52 -23.72 -1.11
CA VAL A 127 -12.67 -22.42 -1.76
C VAL A 127 -11.37 -21.62 -1.62
N VAL A 128 -10.77 -21.26 -2.74
CA VAL A 128 -9.57 -20.41 -2.76
C VAL A 128 -9.98 -18.97 -3.07
N MET A 129 -9.73 -18.09 -2.13
CA MET A 129 -9.95 -16.65 -2.26
C MET A 129 -8.62 -15.94 -2.47
N ILE A 130 -8.48 -15.29 -3.61
CA ILE A 130 -7.27 -14.58 -4.00
C ILE A 130 -7.53 -13.08 -3.95
N ASP A 131 -6.91 -12.36 -3.01
CA ASP A 131 -7.01 -10.91 -2.94
C ASP A 131 -5.95 -10.25 -3.84
N GLU A 132 -6.23 -9.04 -4.29
CA GLU A 132 -5.37 -8.24 -5.20
C GLU A 132 -4.97 -9.01 -6.48
N ALA A 133 -5.87 -9.86 -7.00
CA ALA A 133 -5.61 -10.73 -8.17
C ALA A 133 -5.18 -9.96 -9.44
N HIS A 134 -5.44 -8.66 -9.52
CA HIS A 134 -4.99 -7.80 -10.62
C HIS A 134 -3.45 -7.64 -10.70
N ALA A 135 -2.75 -7.88 -9.59
CA ALA A 135 -1.29 -7.81 -9.52
C ALA A 135 -0.61 -9.17 -9.78
N MET A 136 -1.38 -10.22 -10.07
CA MET A 136 -0.83 -11.54 -10.39
C MET A 136 -0.15 -11.54 -11.76
N PRO A 137 1.02 -12.22 -11.87
CA PRO A 137 1.63 -12.51 -13.17
C PRO A 137 0.68 -13.30 -14.09
N GLU A 138 0.75 -13.08 -15.40
CA GLU A 138 -0.08 -13.81 -16.37
C GLU A 138 0.10 -15.32 -16.28
N ASP A 139 1.32 -15.80 -16.05
CA ASP A 139 1.62 -17.21 -15.85
C ASP A 139 0.93 -17.80 -14.63
N THR A 140 0.77 -17.02 -13.58
CA THR A 140 0.05 -17.45 -12.37
C THR A 140 -1.46 -17.42 -12.58
N LEU A 141 -1.99 -16.44 -13.32
CA LEU A 141 -3.40 -16.45 -13.74
C LEU A 141 -3.73 -17.67 -14.62
N GLU A 142 -2.79 -18.08 -15.50
CA GLU A 142 -2.94 -19.31 -16.27
C GLU A 142 -2.92 -20.56 -15.36
N GLN A 143 -2.12 -20.55 -14.28
CA GLN A 143 -2.18 -21.63 -13.28
C GLN A 143 -3.53 -21.68 -12.55
N VAL A 144 -4.12 -20.51 -12.24
CA VAL A 144 -5.49 -20.42 -11.69
C VAL A 144 -6.51 -21.06 -12.65
N ARG A 145 -6.37 -20.84 -13.96
CA ARG A 145 -7.20 -21.52 -14.97
C ARG A 145 -7.04 -23.04 -14.91
N LEU A 146 -5.80 -23.54 -14.78
CA LEU A 146 -5.56 -24.98 -14.67
C LEU A 146 -6.15 -25.54 -13.37
N LEU A 147 -6.05 -24.84 -12.25
CA LEU A 147 -6.66 -25.20 -10.98
C LEU A 147 -8.18 -25.33 -11.09
N SER A 148 -8.85 -24.45 -11.85
CA SER A 148 -10.29 -24.52 -12.08
C SER A 148 -10.73 -25.75 -12.87
N ASN A 149 -9.78 -26.50 -13.46
CA ASN A 149 -10.04 -27.78 -14.16
C ASN A 149 -10.01 -28.99 -13.23
N LEU A 150 -9.60 -28.83 -11.97
CA LEU A 150 -9.53 -29.95 -11.06
C LEU A 150 -10.93 -30.45 -10.74
N GLU A 151 -11.24 -31.63 -11.24
CA GLU A 151 -12.56 -32.28 -11.16
C GLU A 151 -12.41 -33.70 -10.58
N SER A 152 -13.42 -34.12 -9.85
CA SER A 152 -13.72 -35.54 -9.67
C SER A 152 -14.50 -36.05 -10.88
N SER A 153 -14.95 -37.27 -10.84
CA SER A 153 -15.77 -37.85 -11.95
C SER A 153 -17.06 -37.05 -12.25
N ARG A 154 -17.55 -36.21 -11.35
CA ARG A 154 -18.86 -35.53 -11.48
C ARG A 154 -18.90 -34.10 -10.91
N HIS A 155 -17.88 -33.66 -10.18
CA HIS A 155 -17.91 -32.38 -9.45
C HIS A 155 -16.59 -31.68 -9.49
N LYS A 156 -16.62 -30.35 -9.47
CA LYS A 156 -15.44 -29.49 -9.25
C LYS A 156 -14.91 -29.71 -7.83
N LEU A 157 -13.59 -29.90 -7.72
CA LEU A 157 -12.91 -30.09 -6.44
C LEU A 157 -12.56 -28.77 -5.78
N LEU A 158 -12.48 -27.69 -6.55
CA LEU A 158 -11.99 -26.40 -6.11
C LEU A 158 -12.85 -25.28 -6.68
N GLN A 159 -13.37 -24.41 -5.82
CA GLN A 159 -14.00 -23.15 -6.18
C GLN A 159 -12.99 -22.00 -6.03
N ILE A 160 -12.97 -21.05 -6.97
CA ILE A 160 -12.02 -19.94 -6.95
C ILE A 160 -12.77 -18.60 -6.96
N VAL A 161 -12.35 -17.68 -6.07
CA VAL A 161 -12.88 -16.32 -6.01
C VAL A 161 -11.73 -15.34 -6.19
N LEU A 162 -11.78 -14.52 -7.23
CA LEU A 162 -10.77 -13.50 -7.54
C LEU A 162 -11.27 -12.13 -7.08
N PHE A 163 -10.60 -11.52 -6.13
CA PHE A 163 -10.81 -10.13 -5.74
C PHE A 163 -9.74 -9.26 -6.39
N GLY A 164 -10.15 -8.25 -7.15
CA GLY A 164 -9.19 -7.41 -7.85
C GLY A 164 -9.68 -5.97 -8.09
N GLN A 165 -8.77 -5.14 -8.58
CA GLN A 165 -9.09 -3.80 -9.05
C GLN A 165 -9.57 -3.88 -10.52
N PRO A 166 -10.09 -2.78 -11.11
CA PRO A 166 -10.53 -2.78 -12.52
C PRO A 166 -9.44 -3.20 -13.53
N GLU A 167 -8.17 -3.10 -13.14
CA GLU A 167 -7.02 -3.58 -13.93
C GLU A 167 -7.09 -5.09 -14.18
N LEU A 168 -7.73 -5.86 -13.28
CA LEU A 168 -7.99 -7.27 -13.52
C LEU A 168 -8.88 -7.49 -14.73
N ASP A 169 -9.89 -6.65 -14.92
CA ASP A 169 -10.76 -6.71 -16.10
C ASP A 169 -9.92 -6.49 -17.38
N THR A 170 -9.03 -5.49 -17.34
CA THR A 170 -8.10 -5.19 -18.47
C THR A 170 -7.13 -6.33 -18.74
N ALA A 171 -6.61 -6.98 -17.69
CA ALA A 171 -5.73 -8.13 -17.83
C ALA A 171 -6.46 -9.34 -18.44
N LEU A 172 -7.70 -9.59 -18.04
CA LEU A 172 -8.55 -10.67 -18.55
C LEU A 172 -9.05 -10.44 -19.98
N ASP A 173 -9.06 -9.18 -20.46
CA ASP A 173 -9.45 -8.83 -21.83
C ASP A 173 -8.34 -9.14 -22.86
N LYS A 174 -7.13 -9.46 -22.42
CA LYS A 174 -6.04 -9.86 -23.31
C LYS A 174 -6.36 -11.18 -24.01
N PRO A 175 -5.95 -11.36 -25.29
CA PRO A 175 -6.17 -12.61 -26.04
C PRO A 175 -5.60 -13.84 -25.33
N SER A 176 -4.47 -13.71 -24.61
CA SER A 176 -3.83 -14.78 -23.82
C SER A 176 -4.70 -15.26 -22.65
N MET A 177 -5.58 -14.41 -22.12
CA MET A 177 -6.42 -14.69 -20.94
C MET A 177 -7.86 -15.10 -21.30
N ARG A 178 -8.19 -15.21 -22.60
CA ARG A 178 -9.55 -15.54 -23.03
C ARG A 178 -10.11 -16.79 -22.37
N GLN A 179 -9.32 -17.85 -22.28
CA GLN A 179 -9.76 -19.13 -21.69
C GLN A 179 -10.04 -19.02 -20.18
N LEU A 180 -9.30 -18.16 -19.45
CA LEU A 180 -9.58 -17.87 -18.06
C LEU A 180 -10.86 -17.04 -17.93
N LYS A 181 -11.02 -16.03 -18.78
CA LYS A 181 -12.21 -15.16 -18.81
C LYS A 181 -13.49 -15.96 -19.07
N ASP A 182 -13.46 -16.92 -20.00
CA ASP A 182 -14.61 -17.79 -20.35
C ASP A 182 -15.02 -18.71 -19.18
N ARG A 183 -14.18 -18.88 -18.15
CA ARG A 183 -14.47 -19.68 -16.94
C ARG A 183 -15.04 -18.86 -15.80
N ILE A 184 -15.06 -17.52 -15.93
CA ILE A 184 -15.67 -16.66 -14.94
C ILE A 184 -17.18 -16.68 -15.14
N THR A 185 -17.87 -17.39 -14.25
CA THR A 185 -19.33 -17.56 -14.29
C THR A 185 -20.07 -16.39 -13.65
N HIS A 186 -19.47 -15.79 -12.60
CA HIS A 186 -20.07 -14.69 -11.88
C HIS A 186 -19.10 -13.51 -11.77
N ASN A 187 -19.64 -12.30 -12.01
CA ASN A 187 -18.87 -11.06 -11.96
C ASN A 187 -19.60 -10.04 -11.08
N PHE A 188 -19.11 -9.84 -9.87
CA PHE A 188 -19.61 -8.85 -8.94
C PHE A 188 -18.74 -7.58 -8.97
N ARG A 189 -19.37 -6.44 -8.74
CA ARG A 189 -18.65 -5.16 -8.69
C ARG A 189 -19.01 -4.39 -7.43
N THR A 190 -17.98 -3.97 -6.68
CA THR A 190 -18.15 -3.03 -5.58
C THR A 190 -18.04 -1.60 -6.13
N ARG A 191 -19.08 -0.81 -5.92
CA ARG A 191 -19.10 0.59 -6.34
C ARG A 191 -18.81 1.55 -5.18
N PRO A 192 -18.35 2.78 -5.47
CA PRO A 192 -18.29 3.83 -4.47
C PRO A 192 -19.67 4.14 -3.88
N LEU A 193 -19.70 4.63 -2.63
CA LEU A 193 -20.92 5.08 -1.96
C LEU A 193 -21.43 6.39 -2.54
N THR A 194 -22.74 6.54 -2.66
CA THR A 194 -23.38 7.82 -2.91
C THR A 194 -23.25 8.74 -1.68
N ALA A 195 -23.66 10.01 -1.80
CA ALA A 195 -23.64 10.95 -0.67
C ALA A 195 -24.53 10.49 0.51
N ASP A 196 -25.72 9.97 0.19
CA ASP A 196 -26.68 9.50 1.20
C ASP A 196 -26.19 8.20 1.87
N GLU A 197 -25.64 7.27 1.06
CA GLU A 197 -25.03 6.05 1.57
C GLU A 197 -23.79 6.34 2.43
N THR A 198 -23.04 7.40 2.09
CA THR A 198 -21.90 7.85 2.92
C THR A 198 -22.38 8.29 4.30
N GLY A 199 -23.50 8.99 4.40
CA GLY A 199 -24.11 9.36 5.68
C GLY A 199 -24.53 8.13 6.49
N SER A 200 -25.22 7.19 5.85
CA SER A 200 -25.64 5.93 6.48
C SER A 200 -24.44 5.09 6.93
N TYR A 201 -23.39 5.03 6.12
CA TYR A 201 -22.13 4.36 6.46
C TYR A 201 -21.45 4.98 7.68
N ILE A 202 -21.32 6.31 7.74
CA ILE A 202 -20.73 7.02 8.89
C ILE A 202 -21.54 6.74 10.16
N ALA A 203 -22.87 6.86 10.10
CA ALA A 203 -23.75 6.58 11.23
C ALA A 203 -23.62 5.12 11.71
N PHE A 204 -23.61 4.16 10.78
CA PHE A 204 -23.39 2.75 11.08
C PHE A 204 -22.05 2.53 11.81
N ARG A 205 -20.95 3.05 11.29
CA ARG A 205 -19.61 2.91 11.87
C ARG A 205 -19.53 3.49 13.28
N MET A 206 -20.14 4.64 13.51
CA MET A 206 -20.20 5.26 14.84
C MET A 206 -20.98 4.37 15.84
N ARG A 207 -22.13 3.83 15.41
CA ARG A 207 -22.95 2.93 16.25
C ARG A 207 -22.22 1.61 16.55
N ALA A 208 -21.59 1.00 15.55
CA ALA A 208 -20.79 -0.22 15.72
C ALA A 208 -19.64 -0.02 16.73
N ALA A 209 -19.09 1.21 16.80
CA ALA A 209 -18.07 1.57 17.79
C ALA A 209 -18.64 1.94 19.17
N GLY A 210 -19.93 1.68 19.41
CA GLY A 210 -20.58 1.89 20.71
C GLY A 210 -21.17 3.29 20.93
N TYR A 211 -21.21 4.17 19.92
CA TYR A 211 -21.80 5.50 20.04
C TYR A 211 -23.32 5.43 20.20
N LYS A 212 -23.84 6.05 21.25
CA LYS A 212 -25.28 6.06 21.60
C LYS A 212 -25.91 7.46 21.54
N GLY A 213 -25.13 8.48 21.18
CA GLY A 213 -25.57 9.85 21.14
C GLY A 213 -26.32 10.26 19.87
N ARG A 214 -26.58 11.57 19.73
CA ARG A 214 -27.09 12.18 18.49
C ARG A 214 -25.98 12.20 17.43
N GLU A 215 -26.36 12.44 16.15
CA GLU A 215 -25.42 12.49 15.06
C GLU A 215 -24.29 13.51 15.31
N VAL A 216 -23.03 13.02 15.27
CA VAL A 216 -21.82 13.83 15.46
C VAL A 216 -21.52 14.62 14.20
N PHE A 217 -21.75 14.02 13.03
CA PHE A 217 -21.46 14.64 11.74
C PHE A 217 -22.67 15.39 11.21
N THR A 218 -22.52 16.69 10.96
CA THR A 218 -23.59 17.49 10.33
C THR A 218 -23.78 17.06 8.87
N THR A 219 -24.98 17.26 8.31
CA THR A 219 -25.28 16.94 6.88
C THR A 219 -24.32 17.63 5.91
N ALA A 220 -23.91 18.87 6.22
CA ALA A 220 -22.94 19.60 5.42
C ALA A 220 -21.52 18.98 5.53
N ALA A 221 -21.15 18.43 6.68
CA ALA A 221 -19.89 17.70 6.86
C ALA A 221 -19.91 16.38 6.07
N ILE A 222 -20.99 15.61 6.15
CA ILE A 222 -21.19 14.38 5.38
C ILE A 222 -21.07 14.66 3.89
N SER A 223 -21.72 15.70 3.37
CA SER A 223 -21.64 16.09 1.96
C SER A 223 -20.21 16.49 1.54
N ALA A 224 -19.45 17.12 2.44
CA ALA A 224 -18.06 17.47 2.19
C ALA A 224 -17.17 16.21 2.14
N ILE A 225 -17.36 15.26 3.06
CA ILE A 225 -16.67 13.98 3.10
C ILE A 225 -16.98 13.16 1.84
N ALA A 226 -18.25 13.02 1.47
CA ALA A 226 -18.66 12.27 0.29
C ALA A 226 -18.00 12.77 -0.98
N ARG A 227 -17.93 14.10 -1.17
CA ARG A 227 -17.24 14.71 -2.31
C ARG A 227 -15.73 14.48 -2.29
N ALA A 228 -15.08 14.70 -1.14
CA ALA A 228 -13.62 14.58 -1.02
C ALA A 228 -13.13 13.13 -1.12
N SER A 229 -13.91 12.17 -0.60
CA SER A 229 -13.62 10.75 -0.65
C SER A 229 -13.96 10.09 -1.99
N SER A 230 -14.78 10.76 -2.83
CA SER A 230 -15.42 10.16 -4.02
C SER A 230 -16.20 8.88 -3.68
N GLY A 231 -16.74 8.76 -2.47
CA GLY A 231 -17.49 7.59 -1.98
C GLY A 231 -16.64 6.35 -1.65
N LEU A 232 -15.32 6.44 -1.68
CA LEU A 232 -14.43 5.32 -1.37
C LEU A 232 -14.31 5.14 0.15
N THR A 233 -14.69 3.97 0.67
CA THR A 233 -14.79 3.71 2.11
C THR A 233 -13.49 3.93 2.86
N ARG A 234 -12.34 3.59 2.27
CA ARG A 234 -11.03 3.86 2.88
C ARG A 234 -10.78 5.36 3.06
N ARG A 235 -11.12 6.18 2.05
CA ARG A 235 -10.98 7.63 2.12
C ARG A 235 -11.99 8.23 3.10
N ILE A 236 -13.24 7.72 3.12
CA ILE A 236 -14.26 8.13 4.09
C ILE A 236 -13.72 7.89 5.51
N ASN A 237 -13.19 6.69 5.79
CA ASN A 237 -12.64 6.37 7.10
C ASN A 237 -11.53 7.33 7.52
N VAL A 238 -10.56 7.59 6.65
CA VAL A 238 -9.46 8.52 6.94
C VAL A 238 -9.99 9.93 7.24
N LEU A 239 -10.91 10.44 6.42
CA LEU A 239 -11.48 11.77 6.60
C LEU A 239 -12.30 11.87 7.89
N CYS A 240 -13.11 10.85 8.20
CA CYS A 240 -13.91 10.82 9.42
C CYS A 240 -13.04 10.75 10.67
N ASP A 241 -12.02 9.88 10.69
CA ASP A 241 -11.11 9.74 11.83
C ASP A 241 -10.37 11.06 12.12
N LYS A 242 -9.78 11.68 11.09
CA LYS A 242 -9.12 12.97 11.20
C LYS A 242 -10.08 14.10 11.57
N SER A 243 -11.33 14.04 11.10
CA SER A 243 -12.36 15.05 11.47
C SER A 243 -12.79 14.92 12.93
N LEU A 244 -12.89 13.71 13.47
CA LEU A 244 -13.13 13.48 14.91
C LEU A 244 -11.96 14.02 15.74
N LEU A 245 -10.72 13.76 15.30
CA LEU A 245 -9.53 14.29 15.96
C LEU A 245 -9.49 15.83 15.94
N ALA A 246 -9.85 16.46 14.81
CA ALA A 246 -9.94 17.91 14.69
C ALA A 246 -11.07 18.52 15.56
N ALA A 247 -12.18 17.81 15.72
CA ALA A 247 -13.28 18.22 16.59
C ALA A 247 -12.87 18.10 18.07
N PHE A 248 -12.20 17.02 18.45
CA PHE A 248 -11.61 16.84 19.78
C PHE A 248 -10.62 17.97 20.11
N ALA A 249 -9.69 18.27 19.21
CA ALA A 249 -8.74 19.37 19.40
C ALA A 249 -9.39 20.75 19.54
N ALA A 250 -10.56 20.94 18.91
CA ALA A 250 -11.37 22.16 19.04
C ALA A 250 -12.35 22.11 20.23
N ASN A 251 -12.32 21.07 21.05
CA ASN A 251 -13.22 20.82 22.18
C ASN A 251 -14.70 20.93 21.79
N THR A 252 -15.08 20.34 20.65
CA THR A 252 -16.47 20.31 20.16
C THR A 252 -16.94 18.89 19.91
N HIS A 253 -18.23 18.63 20.24
CA HIS A 253 -18.86 17.32 20.01
C HIS A 253 -19.52 17.21 18.63
N ALA A 254 -19.43 18.24 17.79
CA ALA A 254 -20.00 18.23 16.44
C ALA A 254 -18.90 18.41 15.38
N VAL A 255 -18.92 17.53 14.38
CA VAL A 255 -18.09 17.65 13.19
C VAL A 255 -18.83 18.48 12.14
N THR A 256 -18.31 19.64 11.85
CA THR A 256 -18.81 20.58 10.84
C THR A 256 -17.89 20.59 9.61
N PRO A 257 -18.24 21.28 8.51
CA PRO A 257 -17.36 21.44 7.36
C PRO A 257 -15.98 22.03 7.67
N ARG A 258 -15.82 22.72 8.82
CA ARG A 258 -14.54 23.28 9.25
C ARG A 258 -13.54 22.16 9.59
N GLN A 259 -13.96 21.19 10.42
CA GLN A 259 -13.14 20.05 10.80
C GLN A 259 -12.84 19.16 9.60
N VAL A 260 -13.82 18.95 8.72
CA VAL A 260 -13.66 18.18 7.48
C VAL A 260 -12.63 18.85 6.56
N ARG A 261 -12.65 20.17 6.41
CA ARG A 261 -11.64 20.89 5.61
C ARG A 261 -10.23 20.74 6.21
N ALA A 262 -10.08 20.77 7.52
CA ALA A 262 -8.81 20.50 8.18
C ALA A 262 -8.34 19.06 7.89
N ALA A 263 -9.24 18.08 7.98
CA ALA A 263 -8.94 16.68 7.67
C ALA A 263 -8.54 16.48 6.19
N ILE A 264 -9.21 17.18 5.25
CA ILE A 264 -8.86 17.14 3.82
C ILE A 264 -7.48 17.74 3.58
N ALA A 265 -7.17 18.88 4.20
CA ALA A 265 -5.87 19.55 4.06
C ALA A 265 -4.72 18.70 4.62
N ASP A 266 -4.99 17.87 5.64
CA ASP A 266 -4.04 16.93 6.24
C ASP A 266 -4.05 15.54 5.55
N SER A 267 -4.78 15.39 4.43
CA SER A 267 -4.92 14.13 3.71
C SER A 267 -4.46 14.30 2.27
N ASP A 268 -3.41 13.55 1.89
CA ASP A 268 -2.86 13.57 0.54
C ASP A 268 -3.54 12.50 -0.33
N PHE A 269 -4.74 12.82 -0.84
CA PHE A 269 -5.46 11.92 -1.73
C PHE A 269 -5.18 12.24 -3.19
N ALA A 270 -4.66 11.27 -3.94
CA ALA A 270 -4.60 11.37 -5.39
C ALA A 270 -6.01 11.57 -6.00
N PRO A 271 -6.17 12.44 -7.04
CA PRO A 271 -7.44 12.59 -7.74
C PRO A 271 -7.94 11.24 -8.29
N VAL A 272 -9.22 10.91 -8.09
CA VAL A 272 -9.81 9.71 -8.69
C VAL A 272 -10.01 9.97 -10.19
N PRO A 273 -9.48 9.13 -11.09
CA PRO A 273 -9.74 9.25 -12.52
C PRO A 273 -11.24 9.20 -12.81
N GLY A 274 -11.78 10.20 -13.50
CA GLY A 274 -13.19 10.24 -13.88
C GLY A 274 -14.11 11.16 -13.06
N SER A 275 -13.66 11.75 -11.95
CA SER A 275 -14.47 12.65 -11.12
C SER A 275 -14.48 14.12 -11.59
N ARG A 276 -14.19 14.40 -12.87
CA ARG A 276 -14.32 15.76 -13.40
C ARG A 276 -15.79 16.16 -13.37
N PRO A 277 -16.17 17.22 -12.64
CA PRO A 277 -17.56 17.67 -12.62
C PRO A 277 -17.95 18.09 -14.05
N ARG A 278 -19.03 17.49 -14.58
CA ARG A 278 -19.60 17.84 -15.89
C ARG A 278 -19.97 19.33 -16.04
N ILE A 279 -19.91 20.05 -14.94
CA ILE A 279 -20.17 21.50 -14.84
C ILE A 279 -19.14 22.32 -15.66
N SER A 280 -17.89 21.88 -15.78
CA SER A 280 -16.87 22.61 -16.53
C SER A 280 -17.11 22.62 -18.05
N LEU A 281 -17.75 21.57 -18.58
CA LEU A 281 -18.07 21.49 -20.01
C LEU A 281 -19.24 22.42 -20.40
N LEU A 282 -20.24 22.52 -19.53
CA LEU A 282 -21.37 23.44 -19.73
C LEU A 282 -20.95 24.91 -19.57
N LEU A 283 -20.07 25.21 -18.61
CA LEU A 283 -19.50 26.55 -18.45
C LEU A 283 -18.56 26.91 -19.62
N ALA A 284 -17.76 25.98 -20.11
CA ALA A 284 -16.91 26.18 -21.28
C ALA A 284 -17.73 26.37 -22.55
N ALA A 285 -18.79 25.58 -22.73
CA ALA A 285 -19.72 25.74 -23.85
C ALA A 285 -20.49 27.06 -23.77
N GLY A 286 -20.93 27.47 -22.57
CA GLY A 286 -21.55 28.77 -22.32
C GLY A 286 -20.63 29.96 -22.61
N ALA A 287 -19.37 29.88 -22.19
CA ALA A 287 -18.35 30.90 -22.46
C ALA A 287 -18.01 30.99 -23.96
N LEU A 288 -17.97 29.86 -24.68
CA LEU A 288 -17.76 29.81 -26.13
C LEU A 288 -18.96 30.41 -26.89
N LEU A 289 -20.18 30.15 -26.47
CA LEU A 289 -21.39 30.75 -27.05
C LEU A 289 -21.47 32.26 -26.80
N ALA A 290 -21.11 32.70 -25.55
CA ALA A 290 -21.07 34.12 -25.22
C ALA A 290 -19.98 34.86 -26.01
N SER A 291 -18.79 34.29 -26.18
CA SER A 291 -17.72 34.89 -26.97
C SER A 291 -18.08 34.92 -28.49
N GLY A 292 -18.77 33.90 -29.01
CA GLY A 292 -19.30 33.88 -30.36
C GLY A 292 -20.37 34.93 -30.60
N ALA A 293 -21.27 35.15 -29.64
CA ALA A 293 -22.30 36.21 -29.72
C ALA A 293 -21.71 37.62 -29.67
N ILE A 294 -20.68 37.85 -28.86
CA ILE A 294 -19.97 39.15 -28.78
C ILE A 294 -19.18 39.42 -30.07
N ALA A 295 -18.51 38.41 -30.60
CA ALA A 295 -17.77 38.51 -31.87
C ALA A 295 -18.72 38.73 -33.06
N GLY A 296 -19.91 38.06 -33.09
CA GLY A 296 -20.96 38.24 -34.10
C GLY A 296 -21.58 39.62 -34.03
N ALA A 297 -21.90 40.14 -32.86
CA ALA A 297 -22.42 41.48 -32.67
C ALA A 297 -21.40 42.56 -33.10
N GLY A 298 -20.11 42.38 -32.76
CA GLY A 298 -19.03 43.28 -33.20
C GLY A 298 -18.84 43.27 -34.73
N PHE A 299 -18.93 42.11 -35.36
CA PHE A 299 -18.84 41.97 -36.79
C PHE A 299 -20.07 42.59 -37.50
N PHE A 300 -21.29 42.45 -36.93
CA PHE A 300 -22.52 43.07 -37.46
C PHE A 300 -22.46 44.59 -37.35
N TYR A 301 -21.91 45.13 -36.23
CA TYR A 301 -21.72 46.57 -36.05
C TYR A 301 -20.67 47.15 -36.98
N TRP A 302 -19.73 46.35 -37.45
CA TRP A 302 -18.69 46.77 -38.41
C TRP A 302 -19.18 46.72 -39.88
N LEU A 303 -20.23 45.94 -40.17
CA LEU A 303 -20.84 45.79 -41.50
C LEU A 303 -21.97 46.81 -41.80
N GLU A 304 -22.41 47.68 -40.85
CA GLU A 304 -23.37 48.72 -41.16
C GLU A 304 -22.72 49.86 -41.97
N PRO A 305 -23.01 50.02 -43.24
CA PRO A 305 -22.52 51.13 -44.08
C PRO A 305 -23.40 52.32 -43.84
N GLY A 306 -22.94 53.33 -43.18
CA GLY A 306 -23.58 54.63 -43.31
C GLY A 306 -23.85 55.42 -42.02
N LYS A 307 -22.83 56.04 -41.47
CA LYS A 307 -22.97 57.40 -40.90
C LYS A 307 -21.69 58.18 -41.21
N VAL A 308 -21.80 58.97 -42.26
CA VAL A 308 -20.83 60.01 -42.64
C VAL A 308 -20.81 61.07 -41.55
N ALA A 309 -19.67 61.30 -40.91
CA ALA A 309 -19.43 62.46 -40.11
C ALA A 309 -18.67 63.52 -40.92
N PRO A 310 -19.00 64.84 -40.79
CA PRO A 310 -18.53 65.88 -41.73
C PRO A 310 -17.05 66.19 -41.51
N SER A 311 -16.42 66.38 -42.67
CA SER A 311 -15.08 66.91 -42.87
C SER A 311 -14.88 68.28 -42.21
N VAL A 312 -13.77 68.44 -41.51
CA VAL A 312 -13.12 69.76 -41.34
C VAL A 312 -11.74 69.67 -41.94
N ALA A 313 -11.57 70.63 -42.88
CA ALA A 313 -10.47 70.70 -43.82
C ALA A 313 -9.10 71.03 -43.28
N ALA A 314 -8.14 70.42 -43.88
CA ALA A 314 -6.86 70.88 -44.38
C ALA A 314 -5.95 71.76 -43.56
N ARG A 315 -4.72 71.27 -43.36
CA ARG A 315 -3.56 72.07 -43.82
C ARG A 315 -2.40 71.13 -44.20
N VAL A 316 -2.04 71.24 -45.45
CA VAL A 316 -0.89 70.68 -46.17
C VAL A 316 0.37 71.44 -45.77
N VAL A 317 1.51 70.82 -45.53
CA VAL A 317 2.83 71.10 -46.04
C VAL A 317 3.74 69.90 -45.94
N PRO A 318 4.62 69.67 -46.93
CA PRO A 318 5.15 68.38 -47.31
C PRO A 318 6.63 68.17 -46.87
N PRO A 319 7.35 67.26 -47.52
CA PRO A 319 7.96 66.11 -46.89
C PRO A 319 9.48 66.27 -46.74
N THR A 320 10.07 65.47 -45.92
CA THR A 320 11.51 65.18 -46.11
C THR A 320 11.72 63.68 -45.86
N ALA A 321 12.28 63.09 -46.85
CA ALA A 321 12.62 61.68 -46.94
C ALA A 321 13.99 61.38 -46.23
N PRO A 322 14.38 60.11 -46.20
CA PRO A 322 15.06 59.43 -45.12
C PRO A 322 16.60 59.44 -45.28
N PRO A 323 17.34 58.84 -44.37
CA PRO A 323 18.00 57.63 -44.83
C PRO A 323 18.21 56.53 -43.75
N VAL A 324 18.08 55.33 -44.25
CA VAL A 324 19.05 54.22 -44.30
C VAL A 324 19.40 53.52 -42.98
N ALA A 325 19.00 52.27 -42.96
CA ALA A 325 19.63 51.22 -42.16
C ALA A 325 21.11 51.02 -42.55
N PRO A 326 21.94 50.41 -41.76
CA PRO A 326 22.19 48.99 -42.03
C PRO A 326 22.38 48.13 -40.75
N ALA A 327 21.88 46.90 -40.90
CA ALA A 327 22.64 45.64 -40.98
C ALA A 327 23.32 45.12 -39.72
N ALA A 328 22.89 43.93 -39.36
CA ALA A 328 23.63 42.96 -38.53
C ALA A 328 24.93 42.52 -39.23
N PRO A 329 25.88 41.95 -38.53
CA PRO A 329 26.09 40.52 -38.59
C PRO A 329 26.39 39.90 -37.18
N ALA A 330 25.95 38.74 -36.86
CA ALA A 330 26.41 37.38 -37.21
C ALA A 330 27.82 36.97 -36.69
N GLN A 331 27.80 35.87 -35.96
CA GLN A 331 28.88 34.85 -35.82
C GLN A 331 30.08 35.22 -34.93
N ALA A 332 30.67 34.33 -34.17
CA ALA A 332 30.88 32.90 -34.26
C ALA A 332 31.45 32.36 -32.94
N ALA A 333 31.10 31.15 -32.56
CA ALA A 333 31.94 29.96 -32.48
C ALA A 333 33.08 29.89 -31.44
N ALA A 334 33.04 28.81 -30.73
CA ALA A 334 34.05 28.18 -29.85
C ALA A 334 35.46 28.07 -30.49
N PRO A 335 36.49 27.71 -29.71
CA PRO A 335 36.73 26.30 -29.46
C PRO A 335 37.33 25.96 -28.09
N MET A 336 37.21 24.69 -27.71
CA MET A 336 38.14 23.97 -26.85
C MET A 336 39.52 23.81 -27.56
N PRO A 337 40.59 23.61 -26.79
CA PRO A 337 41.16 22.28 -26.88
C PRO A 337 41.63 21.66 -25.53
N ALA A 338 41.66 20.41 -25.60
CA ALA A 338 42.15 19.29 -24.91
C ALA A 338 43.67 19.28 -24.66
N THR A 339 44.03 18.18 -23.90
CA THR A 339 45.34 17.53 -23.70
C THR A 339 46.24 18.15 -22.62
N GLU A 340 46.92 17.40 -21.79
CA GLU A 340 47.39 16.02 -21.70
C GLU A 340 47.94 15.75 -20.29
N SER A 341 47.71 14.56 -19.76
CA SER A 341 48.71 13.57 -19.38
C SER A 341 49.82 13.95 -18.40
N GLY A 342 49.97 13.17 -17.35
CA GLY A 342 51.20 13.10 -16.59
C GLY A 342 51.10 12.43 -15.23
N ASN A 343 51.02 11.11 -15.18
CA ASN A 343 51.57 10.32 -14.07
C ASN A 343 53.06 10.15 -14.27
N PRO A 344 53.96 10.21 -13.27
CA PRO A 344 54.43 8.98 -12.72
C PRO A 344 54.92 8.96 -11.23
N ARG A 345 54.76 7.75 -10.66
CA ARG A 345 55.72 7.01 -9.83
C ARG A 345 56.21 7.54 -8.47
N ALA A 346 55.95 6.65 -7.50
CA ALA A 346 56.69 6.51 -6.24
C ALA A 346 58.19 6.32 -6.39
N PRO A 347 58.98 6.55 -5.33
CA PRO A 347 59.59 5.37 -4.72
C PRO A 347 59.63 5.32 -3.18
N ASP A 348 59.71 4.09 -2.71
CA ASP A 348 60.11 3.59 -1.42
C ASP A 348 61.16 4.39 -0.67
N VAL A 349 61.09 4.34 0.67
CA VAL A 349 62.22 3.94 1.54
C VAL A 349 61.74 3.68 2.99
N ALA A 350 61.83 2.41 3.38
CA ALA A 350 62.39 1.82 4.62
C ALA A 350 62.09 2.36 6.02
N VAL A 351 61.68 1.38 6.80
CA VAL A 351 61.56 1.16 8.25
C VAL A 351 62.81 1.60 9.05
N PRO A 352 62.68 1.97 10.36
CA PRO A 352 63.18 1.01 11.35
C PRO A 352 62.19 0.68 12.51
N VAL A 353 62.44 -0.48 13.03
CA VAL A 353 61.74 -1.28 14.01
C VAL A 353 62.16 -0.87 15.45
N SER A 354 61.14 -0.95 16.36
CA SER A 354 61.21 -1.44 17.76
C SER A 354 61.54 -0.52 18.92
N PRO A 355 61.16 -0.77 20.19
CA PRO A 355 60.41 -1.92 20.71
C PRO A 355 59.23 -1.64 21.67
N ALA A 356 58.39 -2.66 21.75
CA ALA A 356 57.56 -3.11 22.88
C ALA A 356 57.09 -2.16 23.99
N GLN A 357 55.76 -1.94 23.99
CA GLN A 357 55.03 -1.89 25.25
C GLN A 357 53.71 -2.67 25.11
N ILE A 358 53.52 -3.60 26.03
CA ILE A 358 52.35 -4.39 26.27
C ILE A 358 51.27 -3.39 26.77
N GLY A 359 50.23 -3.22 25.98
CA GLY A 359 49.08 -2.41 26.33
C GLY A 359 47.88 -2.90 25.53
N GLU A 360 46.82 -3.26 26.21
CA GLU A 360 45.46 -3.56 25.81
C GLU A 360 45.17 -3.50 24.33
N LYS A 361 44.81 -4.65 23.76
CA LYS A 361 44.15 -4.71 22.43
C LYS A 361 42.83 -3.91 22.51
N ALA A 362 42.89 -2.67 22.17
CA ALA A 362 41.73 -1.94 21.69
C ALA A 362 41.38 -2.56 20.33
N THR A 363 40.41 -3.44 20.33
CA THR A 363 39.83 -4.01 19.13
C THR A 363 39.32 -2.82 18.29
N ALA A 364 39.78 -2.69 17.07
CA ALA A 364 39.28 -1.67 16.15
C ALA A 364 37.74 -1.82 16.04
N PRO A 365 36.98 -0.73 16.04
CA PRO A 365 35.54 -0.79 15.96
C PRO A 365 35.12 -1.51 14.68
N LEU A 366 34.38 -2.61 14.83
CA LEU A 366 33.91 -3.45 13.73
C LEU A 366 32.85 -2.76 12.84
N LEU A 367 32.33 -1.60 13.30
CA LEU A 367 31.41 -0.75 12.51
C LEU A 367 32.17 0.49 11.99
N ALA A 368 31.97 0.78 10.70
CA ALA A 368 32.54 1.98 10.07
C ALA A 368 31.89 3.25 10.68
N PRO A 369 32.61 4.38 10.73
CA PRO A 369 32.08 5.64 11.27
C PRO A 369 30.77 6.12 10.60
N GLU A 370 30.58 5.79 9.32
CA GLU A 370 29.33 6.09 8.60
C GLU A 370 28.14 5.24 9.06
N GLN A 371 28.35 3.97 9.35
CA GLN A 371 27.33 3.06 9.89
C GLN A 371 26.91 3.50 11.28
N LEU A 372 27.85 3.92 12.11
CA LEU A 372 27.55 4.50 13.43
C LEU A 372 26.68 5.75 13.31
N ARG A 373 27.03 6.68 12.40
CA ARG A 373 26.21 7.88 12.15
C ARG A 373 24.80 7.54 11.66
N ARG A 374 24.62 6.50 10.86
CA ARG A 374 23.32 6.06 10.38
C ARG A 374 22.48 5.47 11.50
N LEU A 375 23.07 4.66 12.39
CA LEU A 375 22.39 4.14 13.57
C LEU A 375 21.96 5.27 14.53
N GLU A 376 22.82 6.28 14.73
CA GLU A 376 22.53 7.44 15.58
C GLU A 376 21.55 8.43 14.94
N GLY A 377 21.47 8.47 13.62
CA GLY A 377 20.57 9.35 12.87
C GLY A 377 19.09 8.99 12.97
N TYR A 378 18.77 7.80 13.47
CA TYR A 378 17.38 7.40 13.65
C TYR A 378 16.78 8.03 14.93
N ALA A 379 15.73 8.81 14.77
CA ALA A 379 15.05 9.47 15.88
C ALA A 379 14.05 8.52 16.58
N ALA A 380 14.50 7.83 17.62
CA ALA A 380 13.64 6.99 18.47
C ALA A 380 12.64 7.79 19.33
N GLY A 381 12.75 9.11 19.38
CA GLY A 381 11.83 10.00 20.10
C GLY A 381 11.74 9.70 21.61
N ARG A 382 10.51 9.73 22.15
CA ARG A 382 10.22 9.46 23.57
C ARG A 382 9.96 7.97 23.87
N ASN A 383 10.49 7.04 23.07
CA ASN A 383 10.26 5.62 23.19
C ASN A 383 11.44 4.93 23.91
N PRO A 384 11.36 4.65 25.22
CA PRO A 384 12.50 4.21 26.01
C PRO A 384 12.97 2.80 25.66
N LEU A 385 12.05 1.82 25.46
CA LEU A 385 12.42 0.44 25.11
C LEU A 385 13.07 0.39 23.73
N LEU A 386 12.53 1.12 22.76
CA LEU A 386 13.11 1.19 21.42
C LEU A 386 14.54 1.74 21.45
N ARG A 387 14.78 2.81 22.21
CA ARG A 387 16.11 3.40 22.39
C ARG A 387 17.08 2.41 23.03
N GLU A 388 16.63 1.71 24.08
CA GLU A 388 17.41 0.69 24.74
C GLU A 388 17.77 -0.47 23.81
N ARG A 389 16.82 -0.92 22.98
CA ARG A 389 17.06 -2.03 22.06
C ARG A 389 17.93 -1.66 20.86
N ILE A 390 17.88 -0.41 20.42
CA ILE A 390 18.82 0.12 19.40
C ILE A 390 20.24 0.20 19.99
N ALA A 391 20.36 0.68 21.22
CA ALA A 391 21.68 0.73 21.89
C ALA A 391 22.25 -0.68 22.13
N GLY A 392 21.42 -1.65 22.54
CA GLY A 392 21.81 -3.04 22.66
C GLY A 392 22.22 -3.67 21.32
N ALA A 393 21.49 -3.38 20.24
CA ALA A 393 21.86 -3.82 18.91
C ALA A 393 23.22 -3.27 18.48
N ARG A 394 23.47 -1.98 18.71
CA ARG A 394 24.76 -1.34 18.44
C ARG A 394 25.90 -2.05 19.17
N GLN A 395 25.75 -2.26 20.47
CA GLN A 395 26.77 -2.92 21.30
C GLN A 395 27.09 -4.33 20.78
N GLN A 396 26.08 -5.11 20.41
CA GLN A 396 26.29 -6.45 19.86
C GLN A 396 26.97 -6.40 18.49
N LEU A 397 26.54 -5.51 17.62
CA LEU A 397 27.16 -5.31 16.30
C LEU A 397 28.59 -4.76 16.39
N GLU A 398 29.01 -4.13 17.49
CA GLU A 398 30.39 -3.69 17.72
C GLU A 398 31.29 -4.80 18.28
N THR A 399 30.73 -5.83 18.92
CA THR A 399 31.49 -6.82 19.67
C THR A 399 31.46 -8.24 19.10
N GLN A 400 30.38 -8.63 18.44
CA GLN A 400 30.20 -10.00 17.94
C GLN A 400 31.01 -10.28 16.66
N PRO A 401 31.52 -11.50 16.43
CA PRO A 401 32.17 -11.89 15.21
C PRO A 401 31.25 -11.83 13.99
N ASP A 402 31.80 -11.57 12.82
CA ASP A 402 31.06 -11.56 11.53
C ASP A 402 30.42 -12.90 11.17
N THR A 403 30.97 -13.99 11.73
CA THR A 403 30.50 -15.37 11.50
C THR A 403 29.29 -15.75 12.33
N ASP A 404 28.96 -14.99 13.36
CA ASP A 404 27.81 -15.26 14.23
C ASP A 404 26.49 -15.01 13.50
N TYR A 405 25.45 -15.69 13.94
CA TYR A 405 24.13 -15.65 13.36
C TYR A 405 23.12 -15.02 14.30
N SER A 406 22.14 -14.33 13.71
CA SER A 406 20.97 -13.84 14.42
C SER A 406 19.70 -14.25 13.66
N ILE A 407 18.60 -14.37 14.37
CA ILE A 407 17.29 -14.69 13.80
C ILE A 407 16.58 -13.39 13.46
N GLU A 408 16.50 -13.05 12.17
CA GLU A 408 15.68 -11.91 11.71
C GLU A 408 14.21 -12.29 11.84
N LEU A 409 13.47 -11.54 12.66
CA LEU A 409 12.03 -11.76 12.86
C LEU A 409 11.23 -11.09 11.74
N PHE A 410 11.52 -9.82 11.46
CA PHE A 410 10.87 -9.06 10.40
C PHE A 410 11.59 -7.74 10.12
N ILE A 411 11.29 -7.14 8.98
CA ILE A 411 11.66 -5.77 8.64
C ILE A 411 10.37 -4.94 8.64
N ALA A 412 10.34 -3.88 9.44
CA ALA A 412 9.23 -2.93 9.44
C ALA A 412 9.47 -1.88 8.35
N GLU A 413 8.59 -1.85 7.34
CA GLU A 413 8.62 -0.85 6.25
C GLU A 413 8.32 0.58 6.74
N ASN A 414 7.76 0.69 7.94
CA ASN A 414 7.43 1.96 8.56
C ASN A 414 8.37 2.24 9.73
N SER A 415 9.12 3.33 9.66
CA SER A 415 10.01 3.82 10.71
C SER A 415 9.29 4.45 11.92
N ASP A 416 7.97 4.23 12.09
CA ASP A 416 7.21 4.75 13.23
C ASP A 416 7.74 4.17 14.57
N ALA A 417 8.46 5.01 15.30
CA ALA A 417 9.05 4.68 16.58
C ALA A 417 8.02 4.23 17.63
N ALA A 418 6.81 4.80 17.62
CA ALA A 418 5.75 4.42 18.54
C ALA A 418 5.19 3.01 18.25
N ARG A 419 5.18 2.59 16.98
CA ARG A 419 4.77 1.23 16.58
C ARG A 419 5.80 0.21 17.04
N ALA A 420 7.08 0.51 16.86
CA ALA A 420 8.16 -0.36 17.33
C ALA A 420 8.15 -0.48 18.86
N GLU A 421 7.92 0.59 19.59
CA GLU A 421 7.77 0.58 21.05
C GLU A 421 6.61 -0.33 21.49
N ARG A 422 5.43 -0.20 20.85
CA ARG A 422 4.27 -1.08 21.15
C ARG A 422 4.55 -2.55 20.87
N PHE A 423 5.36 -2.85 19.84
CA PHE A 423 5.82 -4.22 19.59
C PHE A 423 6.69 -4.70 20.75
N LEU A 424 7.68 -3.91 21.18
CA LEU A 424 8.60 -4.26 22.28
C LEU A 424 7.86 -4.46 23.63
N VAL A 425 6.87 -3.62 23.92
CA VAL A 425 6.01 -3.78 25.12
C VAL A 425 5.32 -5.14 25.14
N ARG A 426 4.80 -5.59 23.98
CA ARG A 426 4.15 -6.91 23.87
C ARG A 426 5.15 -8.06 23.84
N ALA A 427 6.30 -7.83 23.22
CA ALA A 427 7.37 -8.81 23.10
C ALA A 427 7.92 -9.21 24.49
N ARG A 428 8.00 -8.25 25.42
CA ARG A 428 8.43 -8.45 26.81
C ARG A 428 7.67 -9.55 27.56
N GLU A 429 6.41 -9.79 27.17
CA GLU A 429 5.56 -10.82 27.79
C GLU A 429 5.85 -12.23 27.24
N LEU A 430 6.55 -12.33 26.13
CA LEU A 430 6.73 -13.57 25.39
C LEU A 430 8.18 -14.06 25.35
N VAL A 431 9.14 -13.12 25.29
CA VAL A 431 10.58 -13.41 25.19
C VAL A 431 11.40 -12.39 25.99
N PRO A 432 12.62 -12.74 26.42
CA PRO A 432 13.54 -11.78 27.05
C PRO A 432 13.84 -10.61 26.11
N LEU A 433 13.53 -9.39 26.52
CA LEU A 433 13.81 -8.20 25.71
C LEU A 433 15.30 -8.00 25.45
N SER A 434 16.17 -8.47 26.36
CA SER A 434 17.62 -8.42 26.19
C SER A 434 18.12 -9.10 24.91
N GLU A 435 17.37 -10.08 24.41
CA GLU A 435 17.68 -10.81 23.19
C GLU A 435 17.04 -10.22 21.92
N ILE A 436 16.20 -9.20 22.06
CA ILE A 436 15.64 -8.50 20.89
C ILE A 436 16.52 -7.31 20.54
N TYR A 437 16.93 -7.24 19.30
CA TYR A 437 17.73 -6.16 18.73
C TYR A 437 16.94 -5.44 17.65
N VAL A 438 16.93 -4.12 17.71
CA VAL A 438 16.29 -3.28 16.68
C VAL A 438 17.38 -2.49 15.97
N ILE A 439 17.54 -2.75 14.68
CA ILE A 439 18.60 -2.19 13.84
C ILE A 439 17.95 -1.23 12.84
N PRO A 440 18.17 0.09 12.97
CA PRO A 440 17.78 1.05 11.95
C PRO A 440 18.62 0.88 10.68
N VAL A 441 17.96 0.66 9.56
CA VAL A 441 18.57 0.52 8.24
C VAL A 441 18.16 1.72 7.39
N ALA A 442 19.14 2.48 6.91
CA ALA A 442 18.91 3.65 6.06
C ALA A 442 18.87 3.25 4.58
N THR A 443 17.79 3.60 3.88
CA THR A 443 17.69 3.44 2.43
C THR A 443 17.32 4.78 1.81
N GLY A 444 18.31 5.49 1.28
CA GLY A 444 18.16 6.88 0.82
C GLY A 444 17.80 7.80 1.99
N SER A 445 16.66 8.49 1.89
CA SER A 445 16.14 9.38 2.94
C SER A 445 15.19 8.70 3.95
N ARG A 446 14.97 7.41 3.84
CA ARG A 446 14.04 6.65 4.70
C ARG A 446 14.77 5.67 5.57
N TYR A 447 14.20 5.42 6.76
CA TYR A 447 14.65 4.36 7.65
C TYR A 447 13.65 3.21 7.66
N PHE A 448 14.20 1.99 7.72
CA PHE A 448 13.49 0.75 8.02
C PHE A 448 13.98 0.25 9.36
N LEU A 449 13.15 -0.47 10.11
CA LEU A 449 13.56 -1.09 11.36
C LEU A 449 13.61 -2.60 11.17
N ARG A 450 14.82 -3.16 11.21
CA ARG A 450 15.04 -4.59 11.23
C ARG A 450 15.00 -5.07 12.66
N VAL A 451 14.21 -6.10 12.95
CA VAL A 451 14.10 -6.70 14.28
C VAL A 451 14.70 -8.08 14.26
N ALA A 452 15.72 -8.29 15.06
CA ALA A 452 16.46 -9.54 15.17
C ALA A 452 16.40 -10.08 16.60
N TYR A 453 16.57 -11.39 16.76
CA TYR A 453 16.52 -12.10 18.04
C TYR A 453 17.75 -12.98 18.22
N GLY A 454 18.41 -12.84 19.37
CA GLY A 454 19.58 -13.61 19.77
C GLY A 454 20.82 -13.39 18.91
N MET A 455 21.97 -13.80 19.43
CA MET A 455 23.24 -13.92 18.67
C MET A 455 23.79 -15.31 18.94
N TYR A 456 24.14 -16.06 17.91
CA TYR A 456 24.48 -17.47 17.98
C TYR A 456 25.76 -17.76 17.22
N PRO A 457 26.66 -18.62 17.74
CA PRO A 457 27.97 -18.88 17.13
C PRO A 457 27.89 -19.73 15.87
N SER A 458 26.75 -20.33 15.55
CA SER A 458 26.56 -21.12 14.32
C SER A 458 25.14 -21.06 13.79
N LYS A 459 24.97 -21.39 12.53
CA LYS A 459 23.69 -21.45 11.85
C LYS A 459 22.74 -22.48 12.48
N GLU A 460 23.30 -23.62 12.90
CA GLU A 460 22.58 -24.71 13.54
C GLU A 460 22.04 -24.28 14.91
N ALA A 461 22.86 -23.55 15.69
CA ALA A 461 22.45 -23.03 16.98
C ALA A 461 21.31 -21.98 16.82
N ALA A 462 21.39 -21.11 15.82
CA ALA A 462 20.34 -20.16 15.50
C ALA A 462 19.04 -20.86 15.06
N ALA A 463 19.15 -21.90 14.23
CA ALA A 463 18.00 -22.68 13.76
C ALA A 463 17.29 -23.43 14.92
N GLU A 464 18.05 -23.99 15.85
CA GLU A 464 17.48 -24.63 17.06
C GLU A 464 16.82 -23.60 17.99
N ALA A 465 17.40 -22.41 18.14
CA ALA A 465 16.80 -21.34 18.93
C ALA A 465 15.51 -20.83 18.28
N ALA A 466 15.45 -20.73 16.96
CA ALA A 466 14.24 -20.34 16.22
C ALA A 466 13.07 -21.31 16.48
N LYS A 467 13.32 -22.61 16.56
CA LYS A 467 12.31 -23.62 16.90
C LYS A 467 11.78 -23.50 18.34
N ARG A 468 12.56 -22.88 19.26
CA ARG A 468 12.18 -22.67 20.65
C ARG A 468 11.42 -21.35 20.89
N LEU A 469 11.34 -20.49 19.89
CA LEU A 469 10.53 -19.27 19.99
C LEU A 469 9.06 -19.61 20.25
N PRO A 470 8.32 -18.75 20.95
CA PRO A 470 6.90 -18.98 21.21
C PRO A 470 6.11 -19.26 19.94
N PRO A 471 5.11 -20.16 19.95
CA PRO A 471 4.29 -20.50 18.78
C PRO A 471 3.69 -19.28 18.10
N LYS A 472 3.39 -18.24 18.87
CA LYS A 472 2.88 -16.96 18.35
C LYS A 472 3.89 -16.27 17.43
N TYR A 473 5.20 -16.38 17.67
CA TYR A 473 6.24 -15.85 16.80
C TYR A 473 6.45 -16.76 15.59
N GLN A 474 6.48 -18.07 15.81
CA GLN A 474 6.63 -19.06 14.73
C GLN A 474 5.52 -18.92 13.68
N ASN A 475 4.29 -18.63 14.11
CA ASN A 475 3.13 -18.44 13.21
C ASN A 475 3.04 -17.03 12.61
N ALA A 476 3.68 -16.02 13.22
CA ALA A 476 3.55 -14.63 12.79
C ALA A 476 4.69 -14.15 11.89
N PHE A 477 5.85 -14.79 11.94
CA PHE A 477 7.06 -14.32 11.26
C PHE A 477 7.71 -15.44 10.47
N ARG A 478 8.17 -15.12 9.26
CA ARG A 478 9.10 -15.96 8.50
C ARG A 478 10.51 -15.62 8.98
N PHE A 479 11.10 -16.50 9.76
CA PHE A 479 12.45 -16.30 10.27
C PHE A 479 13.48 -16.45 9.17
N GLU A 480 14.39 -15.47 9.07
CA GLU A 480 15.58 -15.57 8.26
C GLU A 480 16.82 -15.59 9.16
N LEU A 481 17.75 -16.50 8.90
CA LEU A 481 19.02 -16.56 9.61
C LEU A 481 20.02 -15.68 8.90
N ARG A 482 20.45 -14.61 9.57
CA ARG A 482 21.41 -13.63 9.03
C ARG A 482 22.72 -13.70 9.81
N THR A 483 23.83 -13.56 9.09
CA THR A 483 25.13 -13.36 9.75
C THR A 483 25.25 -11.94 10.29
N VAL A 484 26.09 -11.75 11.29
CA VAL A 484 26.40 -10.42 11.83
C VAL A 484 27.01 -9.54 10.77
N ALA A 485 27.82 -10.12 9.86
CA ALA A 485 28.34 -9.41 8.65
C ALA A 485 27.21 -8.86 7.77
N GLU A 486 26.17 -9.65 7.48
CA GLU A 486 25.02 -9.20 6.69
C GLU A 486 24.20 -8.11 7.41
N LEU A 487 24.06 -8.21 8.74
CA LEU A 487 23.39 -7.19 9.53
C LEU A 487 24.17 -5.86 9.53
N ARG A 488 25.50 -5.90 9.59
CA ARG A 488 26.37 -4.72 9.47
C ARG A 488 26.34 -4.11 8.07
N ALA A 489 26.39 -4.95 7.03
CA ALA A 489 26.37 -4.50 5.64
C ALA A 489 25.04 -3.81 5.26
N ALA A 490 23.97 -4.07 6.00
CA ALA A 490 22.65 -3.47 5.78
C ALA A 490 22.49 -2.09 6.42
N ILE A 491 23.36 -1.65 7.32
CA ILE A 491 23.38 -0.33 7.96
C ILE A 491 24.02 0.69 7.03
#